data_6fd7c4939b47e2d914ac9dae3d6393e9
#
_entry.id   6fd7c4939b47e2d914ac9dae3d6393e9
#
_cell.length_a   1.000
_cell.length_b   1.000
_cell.length_c   1.000
_cell.angle_alpha   90.00
_cell.angle_beta   90.00
_cell.angle_gamma   90.00
#
_symmetry.space_group_name_H-M   'P 1'
#
loop_
_entity.id
_entity.type
_entity.pdbx_description
1 polymer ?
#
loop_
_entity_poly.entity_id
_entity_poly.type
_entity_poly.pdbx_seq_one_letter_code
_entity_poly.pdbx_strand_id
1 'polypeptide(L)'
;MEGGGFFPATRHSVLERIRAGNADERRHAFGDLIEGYWSPVYKHLRVTWRLPPEEAQDATQSFFAEAYEKAWLERFEPEKARFRTFVRVCADRFVMNRHQAETRLKRGGAVPQVSLDFAGAERELSPELTTRPEAETFFYQEFVRALFARAVAVVRTEFEATGRHVHLQLFERYDIDPEDGVSYSTLAAEFGLTVTQVTNYLAQVRRSFRTHAIESLRGLCGSDQEFRREAQDLFGVDTE
;
A
#
# COMPACT_ATOMS: atom_id res chain seq x y z
N MET A 1 5.97 -35.24 -1.14
CA MET A 1 6.70 -34.22 -1.95
C MET A 1 6.38 -32.88 -1.32
N GLU A 2 7.37 -32.39 -0.60
CA GLU A 2 7.28 -31.18 0.24
C GLU A 2 7.20 -29.96 -0.66
N GLY A 3 6.12 -29.21 -0.54
CA GLY A 3 5.99 -27.88 -1.12
C GLY A 3 6.79 -26.88 -0.28
N GLY A 4 8.09 -26.73 -0.58
CA GLY A 4 8.93 -25.74 0.06
C GLY A 4 8.37 -24.34 -0.18
N GLY A 5 7.87 -23.71 0.89
CA GLY A 5 7.44 -22.33 0.91
C GLY A 5 8.62 -21.43 0.55
N PHE A 6 8.57 -20.80 -0.61
CA PHE A 6 9.55 -19.83 -1.06
C PHE A 6 9.28 -18.50 -0.36
N PHE A 7 9.76 -18.39 0.88
CA PHE A 7 9.86 -17.08 1.53
C PHE A 7 11.32 -16.62 1.44
N PRO A 8 11.58 -15.45 0.84
CA PRO A 8 12.91 -14.87 0.90
C PRO A 8 13.30 -14.61 2.35
N ALA A 9 14.55 -14.97 2.68
CA ALA A 9 15.11 -14.83 4.01
C ALA A 9 14.87 -13.43 4.61
N THR A 10 14.34 -13.43 5.82
CA THR A 10 14.28 -12.36 6.83
C THR A 10 14.48 -10.93 6.32
N ARG A 11 13.46 -10.35 5.68
CA ARG A 11 13.38 -8.90 5.57
C ARG A 11 12.78 -8.40 6.88
N HIS A 12 13.56 -7.65 7.65
CA HIS A 12 13.10 -6.93 8.84
C HIS A 12 11.90 -6.04 8.49
N SER A 13 10.96 -5.89 9.44
CA SER A 13 9.85 -4.96 9.27
C SER A 13 10.37 -3.54 8.99
N VAL A 14 9.53 -2.70 8.37
CA VAL A 14 9.94 -1.30 8.09
C VAL A 14 10.41 -0.59 9.37
N LEU A 15 9.79 -0.89 10.50
CA LEU A 15 10.16 -0.28 11.79
C LEU A 15 11.49 -0.77 12.32
N GLU A 16 11.82 -2.05 12.15
CA GLU A 16 13.14 -2.56 12.53
C GLU A 16 14.23 -1.90 11.72
N ARG A 17 14.03 -1.70 10.40
CA ARG A 17 14.96 -0.99 9.53
C ARG A 17 15.09 0.49 9.90
N ILE A 18 14.00 1.14 10.32
CA ILE A 18 14.00 2.53 10.78
C ILE A 18 14.75 2.65 12.12
N ARG A 19 14.58 1.69 13.04
CA ARG A 19 15.18 1.72 14.39
C ARG A 19 16.66 1.31 14.42
N ALA A 20 17.01 0.29 13.65
CA ALA A 20 18.34 -0.34 13.70
C ALA A 20 19.26 0.10 12.55
N GLY A 21 18.75 0.72 11.50
CA GLY A 21 19.50 1.11 10.31
C GLY A 21 20.38 2.34 10.51
N ASN A 22 21.42 2.45 9.68
CA ASN A 22 22.18 3.70 9.53
C ASN A 22 21.28 4.79 8.89
N ALA A 23 21.80 6.01 8.75
CA ALA A 23 21.03 7.15 8.25
C ALA A 23 20.41 6.92 6.85
N ASP A 24 21.13 6.24 5.96
CA ASP A 24 20.66 5.96 4.61
C ASP A 24 19.61 4.83 4.59
N GLU A 25 19.84 3.76 5.35
CA GLU A 25 18.87 2.67 5.53
C GLU A 25 17.57 3.16 6.15
N ARG A 26 17.67 4.02 7.18
CA ARG A 26 16.52 4.67 7.81
C ARG A 26 15.75 5.52 6.81
N ARG A 27 16.45 6.31 5.98
CA ARG A 27 15.83 7.14 4.95
C ARG A 27 15.09 6.30 3.91
N HIS A 28 15.71 5.23 3.41
CA HIS A 28 15.08 4.31 2.47
C HIS A 28 13.85 3.60 3.07
N ALA A 29 14.00 3.08 4.30
CA ALA A 29 12.88 2.43 4.97
C ALA A 29 11.70 3.39 5.22
N PHE A 30 11.99 4.66 5.53
CA PHE A 30 10.94 5.66 5.68
C PHE A 30 10.32 6.04 4.33
N GLY A 31 11.09 6.04 3.25
CA GLY A 31 10.57 6.19 1.87
C GLY A 31 9.57 5.09 1.52
N ASP A 32 9.92 3.82 1.77
CA ASP A 32 9.03 2.66 1.57
C ASP A 32 7.71 2.80 2.37
N LEU A 33 7.82 3.33 3.60
CA LEU A 33 6.66 3.58 4.45
C LEU A 33 5.78 4.69 3.89
N ILE A 34 6.37 5.81 3.42
CA ILE A 34 5.60 6.87 2.76
C ILE A 34 4.87 6.29 1.56
N GLU A 35 5.56 5.57 0.68
CA GLU A 35 4.95 4.96 -0.51
C GLU A 35 3.75 4.06 -0.19
N GLY A 36 3.79 3.32 0.92
CA GLY A 36 2.70 2.43 1.32
C GLY A 36 1.53 3.12 2.02
N TYR A 37 1.79 4.25 2.70
CA TYR A 37 0.78 4.88 3.57
C TYR A 37 0.30 6.25 3.13
N TRP A 38 0.96 6.93 2.19
CA TRP A 38 0.57 8.29 1.84
C TRP A 38 -0.86 8.38 1.27
N SER A 39 -1.24 7.47 0.37
CA SER A 39 -2.58 7.46 -0.23
C SER A 39 -3.68 7.13 0.79
N PRO A 40 -3.56 6.08 1.64
CA PRO A 40 -4.47 5.89 2.76
C PRO A 40 -4.61 7.09 3.69
N VAL A 41 -3.48 7.74 4.05
CA VAL A 41 -3.49 8.94 4.90
C VAL A 41 -4.18 10.09 4.19
N TYR A 42 -3.83 10.40 2.94
CA TYR A 42 -4.46 11.45 2.17
C TYR A 42 -5.98 11.27 2.08
N LYS A 43 -6.44 10.10 1.65
CA LYS A 43 -7.86 9.82 1.49
C LYS A 43 -8.62 9.84 2.84
N HIS A 44 -7.98 9.38 3.91
CA HIS A 44 -8.51 9.50 5.25
C HIS A 44 -8.72 10.96 5.66
N LEU A 45 -7.76 11.84 5.38
CA LEU A 45 -7.87 13.27 5.64
C LEU A 45 -8.97 13.91 4.79
N ARG A 46 -9.08 13.52 3.51
CA ARG A 46 -10.14 13.98 2.61
C ARG A 46 -11.54 13.62 3.11
N VAL A 47 -11.74 12.35 3.49
CA VAL A 47 -13.07 11.78 3.76
C VAL A 47 -13.46 11.95 5.23
N THR A 48 -12.58 11.58 6.16
CA THR A 48 -12.89 11.59 7.59
C THR A 48 -12.83 13.00 8.18
N TRP A 49 -11.82 13.79 7.79
CA TRP A 49 -11.62 15.16 8.25
C TRP A 49 -12.23 16.20 7.31
N ARG A 50 -12.72 15.79 6.13
CA ARG A 50 -13.32 16.67 5.11
C ARG A 50 -12.42 17.84 4.69
N LEU A 51 -11.11 17.63 4.73
CA LEU A 51 -10.19 18.66 4.26
C LEU A 51 -10.33 18.86 2.75
N PRO A 52 -10.29 20.09 2.25
CA PRO A 52 -10.16 20.33 0.81
C PRO A 52 -8.94 19.63 0.21
N PRO A 53 -8.90 19.32 -1.11
CA PRO A 53 -7.79 18.59 -1.74
C PRO A 53 -6.41 19.20 -1.44
N GLU A 54 -6.27 20.51 -1.57
CA GLU A 54 -5.00 21.21 -1.33
C GLU A 54 -4.56 21.12 0.14
N GLU A 55 -5.49 21.32 1.08
CA GLU A 55 -5.20 21.21 2.51
C GLU A 55 -4.83 19.78 2.92
N ALA A 56 -5.52 18.77 2.36
CA ALA A 56 -5.22 17.37 2.62
C ALA A 56 -3.84 16.97 2.05
N GLN A 57 -3.48 17.50 0.88
CA GLN A 57 -2.15 17.31 0.28
C GLN A 57 -1.06 17.88 1.19
N ASP A 58 -1.19 19.15 1.58
CA ASP A 58 -0.26 19.81 2.49
C ASP A 58 -0.17 19.13 3.84
N ALA A 59 -1.32 18.70 4.38
CA ALA A 59 -1.38 17.99 5.65
C ALA A 59 -0.69 16.63 5.57
N THR A 60 -0.88 15.88 4.47
CA THR A 60 -0.22 14.59 4.25
C THR A 60 1.30 14.73 4.18
N GLN A 61 1.80 15.67 3.39
CA GLN A 61 3.23 15.94 3.29
C GLN A 61 3.82 16.36 4.64
N SER A 62 3.17 17.29 5.32
CA SER A 62 3.60 17.78 6.63
C SER A 62 3.56 16.69 7.71
N PHE A 63 2.58 15.78 7.66
CA PHE A 63 2.48 14.63 8.56
C PHE A 63 3.71 13.72 8.46
N PHE A 64 4.08 13.31 7.25
CA PHE A 64 5.26 12.45 7.07
C PHE A 64 6.57 13.19 7.40
N ALA A 65 6.66 14.48 7.07
CA ALA A 65 7.80 15.30 7.46
C ALA A 65 8.01 15.32 8.97
N GLU A 66 6.97 15.64 9.74
CA GLU A 66 7.04 15.66 11.19
C GLU A 66 7.24 14.25 11.80
N ALA A 67 6.63 13.22 11.20
CA ALA A 67 6.81 11.84 11.66
C ALA A 67 8.27 11.39 11.53
N TYR A 68 8.96 11.79 10.46
CA TYR A 68 10.38 11.53 10.27
C TYR A 68 11.25 12.33 11.26
N GLU A 69 11.03 13.66 11.34
CA GLU A 69 11.83 14.55 12.19
C GLU A 69 11.69 14.23 13.69
N LYS A 70 10.47 13.94 14.13
CA LYS A 70 10.16 13.69 15.54
C LYS A 70 10.21 12.22 15.95
N ALA A 71 10.57 11.34 15.02
CA ALA A 71 10.65 9.90 15.22
C ALA A 71 9.36 9.29 15.85
N TRP A 72 8.17 9.77 15.43
CA TRP A 72 6.91 9.30 16.03
C TRP A 72 6.70 7.81 15.85
N LEU A 73 7.07 7.28 14.70
CA LEU A 73 6.83 5.89 14.33
C LEU A 73 7.70 4.93 15.16
N GLU A 74 8.81 5.42 15.70
CA GLU A 74 9.66 4.66 16.62
C GLU A 74 8.97 4.36 17.96
N ARG A 75 7.90 5.08 18.29
CA ARG A 75 7.09 4.89 19.51
C ARG A 75 6.00 3.83 19.34
N PHE A 76 5.93 3.20 18.20
CA PHE A 76 4.96 2.13 17.98
C PHE A 76 5.24 0.93 18.90
N GLU A 77 4.18 0.41 19.51
CA GLU A 77 4.20 -0.77 20.38
C GLU A 77 3.25 -1.83 19.77
N PRO A 78 3.80 -2.93 19.22
CA PRO A 78 3.02 -3.96 18.51
C PRO A 78 1.92 -4.61 19.36
N GLU A 79 2.10 -4.63 20.69
CA GLU A 79 1.15 -5.22 21.64
C GLU A 79 -0.13 -4.39 21.79
N LYS A 80 -0.08 -3.09 21.45
CA LYS A 80 -1.20 -2.16 21.67
C LYS A 80 -2.13 -2.03 20.48
N ALA A 81 -1.60 -2.13 19.27
CA ALA A 81 -2.39 -1.92 18.06
C ALA A 81 -1.68 -2.50 16.82
N ARG A 82 -2.39 -2.62 15.70
CA ARG A 82 -1.79 -2.82 14.38
C ARG A 82 -1.10 -1.54 13.91
N PHE A 83 -0.01 -1.66 13.17
CA PHE A 83 0.77 -0.50 12.75
C PHE A 83 -0.04 0.47 11.88
N ARG A 84 -0.89 -0.03 11.00
CA ARG A 84 -1.79 0.81 10.20
C ARG A 84 -2.76 1.64 11.06
N THR A 85 -3.30 1.03 12.13
CA THR A 85 -4.15 1.75 13.11
C THR A 85 -3.36 2.83 13.83
N PHE A 86 -2.12 2.54 14.20
CA PHE A 86 -1.23 3.51 14.81
C PHE A 86 -0.94 4.70 13.88
N VAL A 87 -0.63 4.43 12.59
CA VAL A 87 -0.42 5.49 11.58
C VAL A 87 -1.66 6.36 11.44
N ARG A 88 -2.86 5.77 11.34
CA ARG A 88 -4.12 6.50 11.28
C ARG A 88 -4.33 7.40 12.50
N VAL A 89 -4.15 6.85 13.70
CA VAL A 89 -4.30 7.63 14.96
C VAL A 89 -3.28 8.77 15.04
N CYS A 90 -2.05 8.55 14.56
CA CYS A 90 -1.06 9.62 14.47
C CYS A 90 -1.48 10.72 13.49
N ALA A 91 -2.07 10.36 12.34
CA ALA A 91 -2.60 11.32 11.38
C ALA A 91 -3.78 12.12 11.97
N ASP A 92 -4.71 11.45 12.67
CA ASP A 92 -5.81 12.12 13.38
C ASP A 92 -5.29 13.15 14.39
N ARG A 93 -4.34 12.75 15.25
CA ARG A 93 -3.73 13.63 16.23
C ARG A 93 -2.97 14.80 15.59
N PHE A 94 -2.31 14.54 14.48
CA PHE A 94 -1.59 15.57 13.74
C PHE A 94 -2.54 16.66 13.26
N VAL A 95 -3.67 16.29 12.63
CA VAL A 95 -4.67 17.27 12.15
C VAL A 95 -5.33 18.02 13.31
N MET A 96 -5.69 17.32 14.40
CA MET A 96 -6.24 17.97 15.60
C MET A 96 -5.29 19.04 16.15
N ASN A 97 -4.00 18.72 16.26
CA ASN A 97 -2.99 19.65 16.75
C ASN A 97 -2.73 20.80 15.77
N ARG A 98 -2.78 20.53 14.45
CA ARG A 98 -2.63 21.56 13.41
C ARG A 98 -3.73 22.60 13.49
N HIS A 99 -4.99 22.22 13.62
CA HIS A 99 -6.11 23.14 13.84
C HIS A 99 -5.95 23.99 15.10
N GLN A 100 -5.27 23.46 16.14
CA GLN A 100 -4.95 24.23 17.34
C GLN A 100 -3.72 25.14 17.17
N ALA A 101 -2.81 24.82 16.20
CA ALA A 101 -1.51 25.47 16.02
C ALA A 101 -1.42 26.42 14.81
N GLU A 102 -2.51 26.66 14.06
CA GLU A 102 -2.53 27.63 12.95
C GLU A 102 -2.14 29.07 13.40
N THR A 103 -1.85 29.23 14.68
CA THR A 103 -1.24 30.43 15.27
C THR A 103 0.28 30.38 15.40
N ARG A 104 1.01 29.32 14.97
CA ARG A 104 2.48 29.23 15.14
C ARG A 104 3.21 28.65 13.91
N LEU A 105 4.14 29.45 13.41
CA LEU A 105 5.01 29.40 12.24
C LEU A 105 5.79 28.11 11.95
N LYS A 106 5.95 27.82 10.63
CA LYS A 106 6.73 26.77 9.94
C LYS A 106 8.24 26.81 10.19
N ARG A 107 8.88 25.61 10.29
CA ARG A 107 10.29 25.37 9.92
C ARG A 107 10.41 23.99 9.28
N GLY A 108 11.16 23.90 8.17
CA GLY A 108 11.30 22.69 7.36
C GLY A 108 12.59 21.91 7.67
N GLY A 109 12.54 20.60 7.52
CA GLY A 109 13.63 19.63 7.58
C GLY A 109 13.74 18.80 6.29
N ALA A 110 14.87 18.16 6.02
CA ALA A 110 15.13 17.33 4.85
C ALA A 110 14.41 15.97 4.96
N VAL A 111 13.25 15.85 4.38
CA VAL A 111 12.43 14.62 4.32
C VAL A 111 12.75 13.85 3.03
N PRO A 112 12.66 12.49 3.03
CA PRO A 112 12.73 11.71 1.80
C PRO A 112 11.75 12.25 0.75
N GLN A 113 12.28 12.57 -0.44
CA GLN A 113 11.43 12.98 -1.56
C GLN A 113 10.83 11.74 -2.21
N VAL A 114 9.52 11.59 -2.07
CA VAL A 114 8.71 10.57 -2.77
C VAL A 114 7.74 11.32 -3.67
N SER A 115 7.67 10.92 -4.93
CA SER A 115 6.68 11.46 -5.87
C SER A 115 5.30 10.89 -5.52
N LEU A 116 4.35 11.74 -5.13
CA LEU A 116 3.01 11.37 -4.69
C LEU A 116 1.98 11.80 -5.74
N ASP A 117 1.23 10.83 -6.31
CA ASP A 117 0.17 11.11 -7.28
C ASP A 117 -1.16 11.47 -6.58
N PHE A 118 -1.23 12.66 -6.00
CA PHE A 118 -2.45 13.15 -5.36
C PHE A 118 -3.62 13.28 -6.33
N ALA A 119 -3.37 13.59 -7.59
CA ALA A 119 -4.43 13.69 -8.60
C ALA A 119 -5.04 12.31 -8.91
N GLY A 120 -4.23 11.26 -8.95
CA GLY A 120 -4.68 9.87 -9.04
C GLY A 120 -5.50 9.46 -7.82
N ALA A 121 -4.98 9.71 -6.63
CA ALA A 121 -5.69 9.39 -5.39
C ALA A 121 -7.05 10.11 -5.26
N GLU A 122 -7.17 11.36 -5.71
CA GLU A 122 -8.42 12.10 -5.71
C GLU A 122 -9.44 11.50 -6.69
N ARG A 123 -9.01 11.06 -7.88
CA ARG A 123 -9.89 10.40 -8.86
C ARG A 123 -10.47 9.07 -8.37
N GLU A 124 -9.75 8.39 -7.49
CA GLU A 124 -10.22 7.14 -6.88
C GLU A 124 -11.23 7.35 -5.75
N LEU A 125 -11.35 8.59 -5.21
CA LEU A 125 -12.36 8.91 -4.22
C LEU A 125 -13.73 8.97 -4.89
N SER A 126 -14.62 8.06 -4.51
CA SER A 126 -15.99 8.09 -5.02
C SER A 126 -16.72 9.37 -4.58
N PRO A 127 -17.38 10.09 -5.51
CA PRO A 127 -18.22 11.25 -5.16
C PRO A 127 -19.40 10.87 -4.26
N GLU A 128 -19.75 9.59 -4.20
CA GLU A 128 -20.95 9.06 -3.53
C GLU A 128 -20.77 8.75 -2.03
N LEU A 129 -19.65 9.11 -1.41
CA LEU A 129 -19.47 8.98 0.04
C LEU A 129 -20.35 10.00 0.79
N THR A 130 -21.67 9.88 0.59
CA THR A 130 -22.69 10.68 1.28
C THR A 130 -22.77 10.33 2.77
N THR A 131 -22.43 9.08 3.14
CA THR A 131 -22.40 8.64 4.53
C THR A 131 -20.93 8.56 4.99
N ARG A 132 -20.63 9.13 6.15
CA ARG A 132 -19.27 9.07 6.74
C ARG A 132 -18.97 7.62 7.09
N PRO A 133 -18.01 6.97 6.41
CA PRO A 133 -17.62 5.60 6.74
C PRO A 133 -16.98 5.56 8.14
N GLU A 134 -17.05 4.39 8.77
CA GLU A 134 -16.28 4.14 9.97
C GLU A 134 -14.78 4.27 9.66
N ALA A 135 -14.09 5.16 10.37
CA ALA A 135 -12.74 5.64 10.01
C ALA A 135 -11.70 4.52 9.94
N GLU A 136 -11.78 3.52 10.82
CA GLU A 136 -10.86 2.39 10.83
C GLU A 136 -11.08 1.50 9.61
N THR A 137 -12.34 1.17 9.31
CA THR A 137 -12.71 0.33 8.16
C THR A 137 -12.32 0.99 6.85
N PHE A 138 -12.60 2.30 6.71
CA PHE A 138 -12.22 3.06 5.53
C PHE A 138 -10.70 3.09 5.32
N PHE A 139 -9.96 3.40 6.38
CA PHE A 139 -8.48 3.44 6.31
C PHE A 139 -7.91 2.07 5.94
N TYR A 140 -8.46 0.99 6.49
CA TYR A 140 -8.05 -0.37 6.14
C TYR A 140 -8.31 -0.69 4.67
N GLN A 141 -9.48 -0.36 4.16
CA GLN A 141 -9.80 -0.58 2.74
C GLN A 141 -8.84 0.16 1.81
N GLU A 142 -8.53 1.44 2.13
CA GLU A 142 -7.58 2.22 1.35
C GLU A 142 -6.13 1.71 1.47
N PHE A 143 -5.76 1.19 2.64
CA PHE A 143 -4.47 0.51 2.84
C PHE A 143 -4.36 -0.75 1.95
N VAL A 144 -5.37 -1.60 1.93
CA VAL A 144 -5.39 -2.80 1.07
C VAL A 144 -5.36 -2.41 -0.41
N ARG A 145 -6.11 -1.39 -0.81
CA ARG A 145 -6.12 -0.88 -2.19
C ARG A 145 -4.73 -0.38 -2.60
N ALA A 146 -4.08 0.42 -1.77
CA ALA A 146 -2.73 0.91 -2.02
C ALA A 146 -1.69 -0.22 -2.09
N LEU A 147 -1.80 -1.21 -1.20
CA LEU A 147 -0.95 -2.40 -1.20
C LEU A 147 -1.05 -3.16 -2.53
N PHE A 148 -2.27 -3.40 -3.01
CA PHE A 148 -2.50 -4.14 -4.26
C PHE A 148 -2.09 -3.32 -5.49
N ALA A 149 -2.36 -2.03 -5.52
CA ALA A 149 -1.92 -1.14 -6.60
C ALA A 149 -0.39 -1.15 -6.74
N ARG A 150 0.33 -1.13 -5.61
CA ARG A 150 1.80 -1.25 -5.59
C ARG A 150 2.27 -2.60 -6.15
N ALA A 151 1.64 -3.71 -5.76
CA ALA A 151 1.99 -5.03 -6.26
C ALA A 151 1.75 -5.15 -7.78
N VAL A 152 0.63 -4.59 -8.28
CA VAL A 152 0.33 -4.52 -9.72
C VAL A 152 1.38 -3.72 -10.47
N ALA A 153 1.83 -2.58 -9.94
CA ALA A 153 2.86 -1.76 -10.58
C ALA A 153 4.20 -2.52 -10.72
N VAL A 154 4.60 -3.28 -9.69
CA VAL A 154 5.81 -4.12 -9.74
C VAL A 154 5.66 -5.24 -10.78
N VAL A 155 4.51 -5.91 -10.81
CA VAL A 155 4.21 -6.97 -11.80
C VAL A 155 4.26 -6.41 -13.23
N ARG A 156 3.69 -5.23 -13.48
CA ARG A 156 3.78 -4.58 -14.79
C ARG A 156 5.22 -4.40 -15.22
N THR A 157 6.04 -3.80 -14.37
CA THR A 157 7.46 -3.58 -14.66
C THR A 157 8.21 -4.90 -14.94
N GLU A 158 7.96 -5.96 -14.14
CA GLU A 158 8.58 -7.27 -14.31
C GLU A 158 8.21 -7.91 -15.65
N PHE A 159 6.91 -7.93 -15.97
CA PHE A 159 6.41 -8.61 -17.16
C PHE A 159 6.72 -7.83 -18.45
N GLU A 160 6.74 -6.51 -18.40
CA GLU A 160 7.20 -5.65 -19.50
C GLU A 160 8.71 -5.87 -19.78
N ALA A 161 9.54 -5.83 -18.74
CA ALA A 161 10.99 -6.04 -18.87
C ALA A 161 11.36 -7.42 -19.43
N THR A 162 10.49 -8.42 -19.23
CA THR A 162 10.69 -9.79 -19.73
C THR A 162 9.95 -10.08 -21.04
N GLY A 163 9.31 -9.07 -21.66
CA GLY A 163 8.58 -9.20 -22.93
C GLY A 163 7.29 -10.02 -22.84
N ARG A 164 6.80 -10.28 -21.63
CA ARG A 164 5.58 -11.07 -21.39
C ARG A 164 4.29 -10.22 -21.43
N HIS A 165 4.17 -9.37 -22.44
CA HIS A 165 3.06 -8.40 -22.57
C HIS A 165 1.68 -9.06 -22.63
N VAL A 166 1.56 -10.20 -23.33
CA VAL A 166 0.27 -10.93 -23.44
C VAL A 166 -0.22 -11.43 -22.08
N HIS A 167 0.71 -11.89 -21.21
CA HIS A 167 0.35 -12.32 -19.86
C HIS A 167 -0.25 -11.16 -19.06
N LEU A 168 0.37 -9.99 -19.17
CA LEU A 168 -0.08 -8.78 -18.49
C LEU A 168 -1.45 -8.31 -19.00
N GLN A 169 -1.65 -8.25 -20.33
CA GLN A 169 -2.91 -7.88 -20.93
C GLN A 169 -4.06 -8.80 -20.50
N LEU A 170 -3.81 -10.12 -20.45
CA LEU A 170 -4.81 -11.08 -19.96
C LEU A 170 -5.17 -10.81 -18.48
N PHE A 171 -4.17 -10.54 -17.65
CA PHE A 171 -4.37 -10.24 -16.23
C PHE A 171 -5.15 -8.94 -16.03
N GLU A 172 -4.81 -7.88 -16.77
CA GLU A 172 -5.51 -6.59 -16.70
C GLU A 172 -6.97 -6.74 -17.08
N ARG A 173 -7.26 -7.46 -18.18
CA ARG A 173 -8.63 -7.62 -18.66
C ARG A 173 -9.47 -8.61 -17.86
N TYR A 174 -8.86 -9.55 -17.17
CA TYR A 174 -9.61 -10.57 -16.42
C TYR A 174 -9.69 -10.30 -14.93
N ASP A 175 -8.60 -9.80 -14.32
CA ASP A 175 -8.49 -9.67 -12.87
C ASP A 175 -8.55 -8.21 -12.37
N ILE A 176 -8.07 -7.23 -13.16
CA ILE A 176 -7.98 -5.84 -12.73
C ILE A 176 -9.20 -5.03 -13.16
N ASP A 177 -9.57 -5.10 -14.44
CA ASP A 177 -10.69 -4.36 -15.02
C ASP A 177 -11.57 -5.32 -15.86
N PRO A 178 -12.30 -6.23 -15.19
CA PRO A 178 -13.09 -7.23 -15.89
C PRO A 178 -14.28 -6.59 -16.59
N GLU A 179 -14.34 -6.77 -17.91
CA GLU A 179 -15.53 -6.43 -18.69
C GLU A 179 -16.61 -7.52 -18.54
N ASP A 180 -17.87 -7.14 -18.67
CA ASP A 180 -18.99 -8.08 -18.62
C ASP A 180 -18.86 -9.17 -19.71
N GLY A 181 -18.95 -10.45 -19.29
CA GLY A 181 -18.88 -11.59 -20.20
C GLY A 181 -17.48 -12.05 -20.59
N VAL A 182 -16.41 -11.48 -20.00
CA VAL A 182 -15.05 -11.97 -20.20
C VAL A 182 -14.91 -13.38 -19.61
N SER A 183 -14.42 -14.31 -20.44
CA SER A 183 -14.14 -15.70 -20.06
C SER A 183 -12.80 -16.14 -20.62
N TYR A 184 -12.26 -17.24 -20.11
CA TYR A 184 -11.02 -17.79 -20.67
C TYR A 184 -11.14 -18.18 -22.14
N SER A 185 -12.32 -18.59 -22.59
CA SER A 185 -12.59 -18.92 -24.00
C SER A 185 -12.65 -17.68 -24.89
N THR A 186 -13.26 -16.58 -24.41
CA THR A 186 -13.28 -15.32 -25.17
C THR A 186 -11.87 -14.73 -25.29
N LEU A 187 -11.10 -14.71 -24.21
CA LEU A 187 -9.71 -14.27 -24.23
C LEU A 187 -8.82 -15.15 -25.12
N ALA A 188 -9.02 -16.49 -25.08
CA ALA A 188 -8.29 -17.40 -25.94
C ALA A 188 -8.53 -17.11 -27.42
N ALA A 189 -9.79 -16.89 -27.83
CA ALA A 189 -10.14 -16.53 -29.20
C ALA A 189 -9.54 -15.18 -29.62
N GLU A 190 -9.61 -14.17 -28.77
CA GLU A 190 -9.13 -12.81 -29.04
C GLU A 190 -7.59 -12.75 -29.20
N PHE A 191 -6.87 -13.44 -28.34
CA PHE A 191 -5.39 -13.43 -28.34
C PHE A 191 -4.77 -14.52 -29.22
N GLY A 192 -5.58 -15.35 -29.91
CA GLY A 192 -5.07 -16.48 -30.73
C GLY A 192 -4.40 -17.57 -29.88
N LEU A 193 -4.87 -17.79 -28.66
CA LEU A 193 -4.34 -18.74 -27.69
C LEU A 193 -5.30 -19.92 -27.49
N THR A 194 -4.80 -20.98 -26.88
CA THR A 194 -5.65 -22.01 -26.28
C THR A 194 -6.11 -21.60 -24.88
N VAL A 195 -7.25 -22.13 -24.43
CA VAL A 195 -7.74 -21.92 -23.05
C VAL A 195 -6.71 -22.35 -22.02
N THR A 196 -5.98 -23.41 -22.28
CA THR A 196 -4.88 -23.87 -21.41
C THR A 196 -3.75 -22.84 -21.31
N GLN A 197 -3.39 -22.19 -22.42
CA GLN A 197 -2.39 -21.12 -22.41
C GLN A 197 -2.88 -19.92 -21.60
N VAL A 198 -4.12 -19.47 -21.79
CA VAL A 198 -4.73 -18.40 -20.99
C VAL A 198 -4.68 -18.74 -19.49
N THR A 199 -5.06 -19.97 -19.10
CA THR A 199 -4.99 -20.43 -17.71
C THR A 199 -3.58 -20.36 -17.16
N ASN A 200 -2.59 -20.84 -17.91
CA ASN A 200 -1.21 -20.86 -17.47
C ASN A 200 -0.62 -19.45 -17.36
N TYR A 201 -0.93 -18.56 -18.30
CA TYR A 201 -0.45 -17.19 -18.29
C TYR A 201 -1.01 -16.40 -17.11
N LEU A 202 -2.32 -16.47 -16.87
CA LEU A 202 -2.95 -15.89 -15.70
C LEU A 202 -2.38 -16.44 -14.39
N ALA A 203 -2.15 -17.76 -14.31
CA ALA A 203 -1.57 -18.37 -13.12
C ALA A 203 -0.14 -17.85 -12.83
N GLN A 204 0.66 -17.56 -13.87
CA GLN A 204 1.99 -16.99 -13.69
C GLN A 204 1.92 -15.56 -13.13
N VAL A 205 1.07 -14.70 -13.71
CA VAL A 205 0.92 -13.32 -13.25
C VAL A 205 0.36 -13.26 -11.83
N ARG A 206 -0.69 -14.05 -11.53
CA ARG A 206 -1.28 -14.12 -10.19
C ARG A 206 -0.29 -14.60 -9.13
N ARG A 207 0.62 -15.52 -9.49
CA ARG A 207 1.68 -15.96 -8.57
C ARG A 207 2.66 -14.83 -8.29
N SER A 208 3.13 -14.12 -9.33
CA SER A 208 4.01 -12.96 -9.18
C SER A 208 3.33 -11.86 -8.36
N PHE A 209 2.09 -11.51 -8.68
CA PHE A 209 1.29 -10.55 -7.92
C PHE A 209 1.20 -10.91 -6.44
N ARG A 210 0.85 -12.18 -6.13
CA ARG A 210 0.76 -12.63 -4.74
C ARG A 210 2.09 -12.50 -4.01
N THR A 211 3.19 -12.87 -4.66
CA THR A 211 4.54 -12.73 -4.08
C THR A 211 4.84 -11.29 -3.73
N HIS A 212 4.66 -10.35 -4.68
CA HIS A 212 4.94 -8.93 -4.46
C HIS A 212 3.98 -8.28 -3.45
N ALA A 213 2.72 -8.70 -3.44
CA ALA A 213 1.75 -8.22 -2.44
C ALA A 213 2.14 -8.66 -1.02
N ILE A 214 2.55 -9.91 -0.82
CA ILE A 214 3.03 -10.42 0.47
C ILE A 214 4.33 -9.72 0.90
N GLU A 215 5.29 -9.53 -0.01
CA GLU A 215 6.53 -8.80 0.27
C GLU A 215 6.27 -7.34 0.67
N SER A 216 5.38 -6.67 -0.06
CA SER A 216 4.98 -5.30 0.25
C SER A 216 4.29 -5.22 1.61
N LEU A 217 3.38 -6.15 1.92
CA LEU A 217 2.71 -6.23 3.21
C LEU A 217 3.72 -6.39 4.36
N ARG A 218 4.70 -7.29 4.20
CA ARG A 218 5.75 -7.49 5.20
C ARG A 218 6.51 -6.20 5.47
N GLY A 219 6.84 -5.46 4.42
CA GLY A 219 7.51 -4.17 4.52
C GLY A 219 6.69 -3.07 5.22
N LEU A 220 5.38 -3.21 5.30
CA LEU A 220 4.46 -2.21 5.87
C LEU A 220 3.91 -2.58 7.25
N CYS A 221 4.18 -3.78 7.74
CA CYS A 221 3.82 -4.20 9.10
C CYS A 221 4.88 -3.77 10.12
N GLY A 222 4.42 -3.50 11.34
CA GLY A 222 5.29 -3.07 12.44
C GLY A 222 6.00 -4.21 13.15
N SER A 223 5.57 -5.47 12.93
CA SER A 223 6.18 -6.67 13.52
C SER A 223 5.86 -7.92 12.71
N ASP A 224 6.66 -8.99 12.90
CA ASP A 224 6.39 -10.29 12.26
C ASP A 224 5.06 -10.89 12.70
N GLN A 225 4.66 -10.70 13.95
CA GLN A 225 3.37 -11.18 14.43
C GLN A 225 2.19 -10.48 13.73
N GLU A 226 2.30 -9.17 13.52
CA GLU A 226 1.31 -8.42 12.74
C GLU A 226 1.28 -8.89 11.29
N PHE A 227 2.44 -9.06 10.67
CA PHE A 227 2.53 -9.56 9.30
C PHE A 227 1.82 -10.91 9.13
N ARG A 228 2.05 -11.87 10.02
CA ARG A 228 1.38 -13.18 9.96
C ARG A 228 -0.14 -13.05 10.00
N ARG A 229 -0.67 -12.21 10.91
CA ARG A 229 -2.12 -11.97 11.02
C ARG A 229 -2.68 -11.33 9.75
N GLU A 230 -2.03 -10.27 9.26
CA GLU A 230 -2.47 -9.59 8.03
C GLU A 230 -2.38 -10.49 6.79
N ALA A 231 -1.32 -11.29 6.68
CA ALA A 231 -1.14 -12.24 5.58
C ALA A 231 -2.22 -13.33 5.60
N GLN A 232 -2.58 -13.83 6.79
CA GLN A 232 -3.69 -14.76 6.96
C GLN A 232 -5.02 -14.12 6.57
N ASP A 233 -5.29 -12.90 7.06
CA ASP A 233 -6.55 -12.18 6.79
C ASP A 233 -6.72 -11.86 5.30
N LEU A 234 -5.64 -11.44 4.60
CA LEU A 234 -5.70 -10.98 3.21
C LEU A 234 -5.50 -12.09 2.18
N PHE A 235 -4.67 -13.08 2.46
CA PHE A 235 -4.25 -14.08 1.47
C PHE A 235 -4.55 -15.52 1.86
N GLY A 236 -5.08 -15.76 3.07
CA GLY A 236 -5.32 -17.10 3.59
C GLY A 236 -4.04 -17.93 3.72
N VAL A 237 -2.91 -17.29 4.03
CA VAL A 237 -1.59 -17.96 4.13
C VAL A 237 -1.23 -18.14 5.58
N ASP A 238 -1.05 -19.40 6.01
CA ASP A 238 -0.34 -19.69 7.26
C ASP A 238 1.16 -19.47 7.00
N THR A 239 1.70 -18.43 7.59
CA THR A 239 3.14 -18.13 7.58
C THR A 239 3.75 -18.78 8.83
N GLU A 240 4.08 -20.07 8.75
CA GLU A 240 4.93 -20.73 9.77
C GLU A 240 6.36 -20.13 9.79
#